data_4c213cc1a3883a5253a9449dd135b582
#
_entry.id   4c213cc1a3883a5253a9449dd135b582
#
_cell.length_a   1.000
_cell.length_b   1.000
_cell.length_c   1.000
_cell.angle_alpha   90.00
_cell.angle_beta   90.00
_cell.angle_gamma   90.00
#
_symmetry.space_group_name_H-M   'P 1'
#
loop_
_entity.id
_entity.type
_entity.pdbx_description
1 polymer ?
#
loop_
_entity_poly.entity_id
_entity_poly.type
_entity_poly.pdbx_seq_one_letter_code
_entity_poly.pdbx_strand_id
1 'polypeptide(L)'
;MSSNKKLSTFLAYVLRHCPESIELEMDERGWVVTTELIKKINSNSKYTITAEQLDELVKEDEKGRYRYNENKTKIKACQGHSIPYVKPEMEYKEPPEYLYHGTTQDAFDKIKRSGFISKMTRHAVHMQEDYMKAWQSATRRASATPVLLKINARKMFKEGYVFGCTDNNVWCSDQVPYEYVSDVLYSV
;
A
#
# COMPACT_ATOMS: atom_id res chain seq x y z
N MET A 1 -4.95 6.62 21.34
CA MET A 1 -5.19 6.63 19.89
C MET A 1 -6.64 6.99 19.66
N SER A 2 -6.94 7.98 18.81
CA SER A 2 -8.33 8.38 18.53
C SER A 2 -9.12 7.21 17.95
N SER A 3 -10.43 7.16 18.17
CA SER A 3 -11.35 6.14 17.64
C SER A 3 -11.19 5.99 16.11
N ASN A 4 -11.05 7.10 15.39
CA ASN A 4 -10.87 7.14 13.94
C ASN A 4 -9.60 6.40 13.45
N LYS A 5 -8.48 6.47 14.20
CA LYS A 5 -7.24 5.76 13.80
C LYS A 5 -7.39 4.25 13.91
N LYS A 6 -8.10 3.74 14.91
CA LYS A 6 -8.38 2.30 15.06
C LYS A 6 -9.31 1.80 13.96
N LEU A 7 -10.36 2.57 13.64
CA LEU A 7 -11.30 2.25 12.58
C LEU A 7 -10.62 2.28 11.20
N SER A 8 -9.80 3.29 10.91
CA SER A 8 -9.00 3.34 9.66
C SER A 8 -8.04 2.15 9.53
N THR A 9 -7.41 1.73 10.63
CA THR A 9 -6.54 0.55 10.61
C THR A 9 -7.34 -0.72 10.34
N PHE A 10 -8.52 -0.86 10.95
CA PHE A 10 -9.41 -1.99 10.72
C PHE A 10 -9.94 -2.02 9.30
N LEU A 11 -10.38 -0.89 8.76
CA LEU A 11 -10.81 -0.78 7.36
C LEU A 11 -9.70 -1.19 6.39
N ALA A 12 -8.45 -0.75 6.65
CA ALA A 12 -7.30 -1.17 5.84
C ALA A 12 -7.04 -2.67 5.93
N TYR A 13 -7.22 -3.28 7.10
CA TYR A 13 -7.08 -4.71 7.29
C TYR A 13 -8.11 -5.49 6.48
N VAL A 14 -9.38 -5.12 6.61
CA VAL A 14 -10.48 -5.76 5.88
C VAL A 14 -10.28 -5.64 4.36
N LEU A 15 -10.07 -4.43 3.86
CA LEU A 15 -10.01 -4.19 2.42
C LEU A 15 -8.72 -4.69 1.74
N ARG A 16 -7.68 -5.01 2.49
CA ARG A 16 -6.38 -5.42 1.92
C ARG A 16 -6.00 -6.86 2.21
N HIS A 17 -6.48 -7.41 3.32
CA HIS A 17 -5.93 -8.64 3.85
C HIS A 17 -6.96 -9.71 4.17
N CYS A 18 -8.12 -9.34 4.71
CA CYS A 18 -9.05 -10.31 5.29
C CYS A 18 -10.52 -9.82 5.22
N PRO A 19 -11.13 -9.66 4.02
CA PRO A 19 -12.55 -9.32 3.89
C PRO A 19 -13.45 -10.38 4.51
N GLU A 20 -13.03 -11.63 4.48
CA GLU A 20 -13.74 -12.76 5.10
C GLU A 20 -13.90 -12.62 6.61
N SER A 21 -13.08 -11.82 7.30
CA SER A 21 -13.21 -11.56 8.75
C SER A 21 -14.53 -10.90 9.14
N ILE A 22 -15.21 -10.28 8.18
CA ILE A 22 -16.55 -9.71 8.34
C ILE A 22 -17.53 -10.25 7.30
N GLU A 23 -17.20 -11.36 6.65
CA GLU A 23 -18.00 -11.97 5.58
C GLU A 23 -18.30 -11.01 4.42
N LEU A 24 -17.33 -10.20 4.02
CA LEU A 24 -17.44 -9.20 2.97
C LEU A 24 -17.02 -9.79 1.63
N GLU A 25 -17.89 -9.71 0.62
CA GLU A 25 -17.56 -10.07 -0.75
C GLU A 25 -16.74 -8.95 -1.43
N MET A 26 -15.70 -9.35 -2.14
CA MET A 26 -14.79 -8.46 -2.85
C MET A 26 -14.54 -9.01 -4.25
N ASP A 27 -14.57 -8.14 -5.26
CA ASP A 27 -14.24 -8.55 -6.63
C ASP A 27 -12.72 -8.67 -6.87
N GLU A 28 -12.34 -9.21 -8.03
CA GLU A 28 -10.92 -9.42 -8.40
C GLU A 28 -10.09 -8.13 -8.52
N ARG A 29 -10.73 -6.96 -8.55
CA ARG A 29 -10.08 -5.65 -8.56
C ARG A 29 -10.06 -4.98 -7.20
N GLY A 30 -10.53 -5.67 -6.17
CA GLY A 30 -10.58 -5.19 -4.79
C GLY A 30 -11.75 -4.27 -4.47
N TRP A 31 -12.76 -4.16 -5.34
CA TRP A 31 -13.96 -3.39 -5.08
C TRP A 31 -14.95 -4.17 -4.21
N VAL A 32 -15.54 -3.45 -3.26
CA VAL A 32 -16.64 -3.92 -2.42
C VAL A 32 -17.82 -2.95 -2.52
N VAL A 33 -19.04 -3.44 -2.35
CA VAL A 33 -20.25 -2.60 -2.31
C VAL A 33 -20.24 -1.80 -1.02
N THR A 34 -20.33 -0.46 -1.11
CA THR A 34 -20.21 0.46 0.04
C THR A 34 -21.23 0.18 1.13
N THR A 35 -22.49 -0.05 0.77
CA THR A 35 -23.57 -0.34 1.72
C THR A 35 -23.37 -1.68 2.42
N GLU A 36 -22.88 -2.70 1.71
CA GLU A 36 -22.53 -3.99 2.31
C GLU A 36 -21.33 -3.89 3.24
N LEU A 37 -20.29 -3.11 2.89
CA LEU A 37 -19.17 -2.86 3.78
C LEU A 37 -19.64 -2.26 5.11
N ILE A 38 -20.46 -1.21 5.07
CA ILE A 38 -21.02 -0.56 6.28
C ILE A 38 -21.83 -1.57 7.10
N LYS A 39 -22.74 -2.30 6.46
CA LYS A 39 -23.59 -3.31 7.11
C LYS A 39 -22.72 -4.40 7.77
N LYS A 40 -21.75 -4.94 7.07
CA LYS A 40 -20.88 -6.03 7.56
C LYS A 40 -19.96 -5.57 8.69
N ILE A 41 -19.41 -4.35 8.63
CA ILE A 41 -18.66 -3.78 9.74
C ILE A 41 -19.56 -3.70 10.99
N ASN A 42 -20.78 -3.18 10.85
CA ASN A 42 -21.70 -2.96 11.96
C ASN A 42 -22.25 -4.27 12.56
N SER A 43 -22.38 -5.32 11.76
CA SER A 43 -22.92 -6.61 12.21
C SER A 43 -21.85 -7.59 12.70
N ASN A 44 -20.69 -7.60 12.05
CA ASN A 44 -19.68 -8.67 12.18
C ASN A 44 -18.36 -8.17 12.80
N SER A 45 -18.33 -6.97 13.36
CA SER A 45 -17.15 -6.46 14.06
C SER A 45 -17.51 -5.70 15.35
N LYS A 46 -16.50 -5.34 16.12
CA LYS A 46 -16.64 -4.47 17.31
C LYS A 46 -16.74 -2.98 16.97
N TYR A 47 -16.67 -2.63 15.70
CA TYR A 47 -16.74 -1.26 15.22
C TYR A 47 -18.12 -0.98 14.65
N THR A 48 -18.53 0.29 14.72
CA THR A 48 -19.70 0.82 14.06
C THR A 48 -19.29 2.00 13.19
N ILE A 49 -19.90 2.13 12.01
CA ILE A 49 -19.63 3.21 11.07
C ILE A 49 -20.91 3.59 10.33
N THR A 50 -21.12 4.90 10.11
CA THR A 50 -22.14 5.41 9.19
C THR A 50 -21.54 5.73 7.82
N ALA A 51 -22.37 6.03 6.83
CA ALA A 51 -21.93 6.45 5.52
C ALA A 51 -21.11 7.76 5.58
N GLU A 52 -21.57 8.72 6.39
CA GLU A 52 -20.92 10.02 6.61
C GLU A 52 -19.53 9.83 7.25
N GLN A 53 -19.42 8.96 8.26
CA GLN A 53 -18.16 8.66 8.92
C GLN A 53 -17.18 7.95 7.97
N LEU A 54 -17.67 7.07 7.08
CA LEU A 54 -16.83 6.45 6.06
C LEU A 54 -16.33 7.49 5.06
N ASP A 55 -17.20 8.41 4.63
CA ASP A 55 -16.84 9.51 3.73
C ASP A 55 -15.76 10.42 4.35
N GLU A 56 -15.91 10.81 5.62
CA GLU A 56 -14.90 11.58 6.36
C GLU A 56 -13.57 10.83 6.44
N LEU A 57 -13.60 9.54 6.78
CA LEU A 57 -12.40 8.71 6.89
C LEU A 57 -11.64 8.62 5.55
N VAL A 58 -12.37 8.48 4.44
CA VAL A 58 -11.77 8.46 3.10
C VAL A 58 -11.22 9.84 2.71
N LYS A 59 -11.93 10.92 3.03
CA LYS A 59 -11.54 12.31 2.74
C LYS A 59 -10.31 12.74 3.54
N GLU A 60 -10.22 12.34 4.82
CA GLU A 60 -9.10 12.66 5.72
C GLU A 60 -7.87 11.75 5.51
N ASP A 61 -7.96 10.74 4.64
CA ASP A 61 -6.85 9.84 4.39
C ASP A 61 -5.79 10.48 3.50
N GLU A 62 -4.88 11.25 4.08
CA GLU A 62 -3.76 11.93 3.41
C GLU A 62 -2.91 11.00 2.50
N LYS A 63 -2.95 9.69 2.76
CA LYS A 63 -2.21 8.70 1.97
C LYS A 63 -3.00 8.18 0.76
N GLY A 64 -4.26 8.59 0.60
CA GLY A 64 -5.13 8.14 -0.49
C GLY A 64 -5.25 6.61 -0.57
N ARG A 65 -5.35 5.94 0.59
CA ARG A 65 -5.41 4.47 0.65
C ARG A 65 -6.69 3.89 0.09
N TYR A 66 -7.77 4.69 0.12
CA TYR A 66 -9.11 4.29 -0.27
C TYR A 66 -9.62 5.13 -1.41
N ARG A 67 -10.44 4.55 -2.25
CA ARG A 67 -11.09 5.24 -3.37
C ARG A 67 -12.50 4.73 -3.56
N TYR A 68 -13.42 5.63 -3.80
CA TYR A 68 -14.75 5.33 -4.32
C TYR A 68 -14.74 5.24 -5.86
N ASN A 69 -15.72 4.54 -6.42
CA ASN A 69 -16.11 4.72 -7.81
C ASN A 69 -16.89 6.06 -7.97
N GLU A 70 -17.20 6.45 -9.19
CA GLU A 70 -17.82 7.76 -9.51
C GLU A 70 -19.10 8.06 -8.72
N ASN A 71 -19.96 7.07 -8.55
CA ASN A 71 -21.25 7.22 -7.86
C ASN A 71 -21.23 6.76 -6.39
N LYS A 72 -20.06 6.50 -5.82
CA LYS A 72 -19.82 6.03 -4.44
C LYS A 72 -20.53 4.74 -4.05
N THR A 73 -21.02 3.96 -5.01
CA THR A 73 -21.65 2.65 -4.74
C THR A 73 -20.64 1.58 -4.37
N LYS A 74 -19.37 1.75 -4.78
CA LYS A 74 -18.28 0.84 -4.45
C LYS A 74 -17.09 1.59 -3.87
N ILE A 75 -16.34 0.91 -3.01
CA ILE A 75 -15.09 1.39 -2.40
C ILE A 75 -14.01 0.30 -2.52
N LYS A 76 -12.76 0.70 -2.67
CA LYS A 76 -11.59 -0.22 -2.64
C LYS A 76 -10.42 0.39 -1.88
N ALA A 77 -9.46 -0.46 -1.50
CA ALA A 77 -8.11 -0.01 -1.20
C ALA A 77 -7.30 0.12 -2.51
N CYS A 78 -6.56 1.23 -2.67
CA CYS A 78 -5.83 1.50 -3.91
C CYS A 78 -4.63 0.56 -4.13
N GLN A 79 -4.05 0.02 -3.05
CA GLN A 79 -2.85 -0.84 -3.12
C GLN A 79 -2.60 -1.59 -1.80
N GLY A 80 -1.64 -2.51 -1.81
CA GLY A 80 -1.15 -3.19 -0.60
C GLY A 80 -1.93 -4.45 -0.22
N HIS A 81 -2.69 -5.02 -1.15
CA HIS A 81 -3.41 -6.26 -0.95
C HIS A 81 -2.47 -7.46 -0.77
N SER A 82 -2.89 -8.42 0.06
CA SER A 82 -2.31 -9.76 0.15
C SER A 82 -3.34 -10.85 -0.17
N ILE A 83 -4.51 -10.46 -0.65
CA ILE A 83 -5.61 -11.35 -1.04
C ILE A 83 -5.24 -11.98 -2.38
N PRO A 84 -5.10 -13.31 -2.51
CA PRO A 84 -4.52 -13.95 -3.70
C PRO A 84 -5.25 -13.68 -5.01
N TYR A 85 -6.59 -13.56 -4.97
CA TYR A 85 -7.41 -13.35 -6.16
C TYR A 85 -7.53 -11.88 -6.58
N VAL A 86 -7.11 -10.92 -5.73
CA VAL A 86 -7.20 -9.49 -6.04
C VAL A 86 -6.02 -9.06 -6.88
N LYS A 87 -6.28 -8.49 -8.05
CA LYS A 87 -5.30 -7.88 -8.96
C LYS A 87 -5.51 -6.37 -8.96
N PRO A 88 -4.76 -5.60 -8.14
CA PRO A 88 -4.93 -4.15 -8.08
C PRO A 88 -4.75 -3.50 -9.46
N GLU A 89 -5.61 -2.54 -9.77
CA GLU A 89 -5.48 -1.76 -11.01
C GLU A 89 -4.25 -0.87 -10.94
N MET A 90 -3.45 -0.90 -12.00
CA MET A 90 -2.22 -0.11 -12.13
C MET A 90 -2.06 0.36 -13.57
N GLU A 91 -1.56 1.56 -13.75
CA GLU A 91 -1.11 2.06 -15.04
C GLU A 91 0.35 1.66 -15.24
N TYR A 92 0.63 0.83 -16.24
CA TYR A 92 2.00 0.43 -16.58
C TYR A 92 2.65 1.50 -17.44
N LYS A 93 3.73 2.09 -16.92
CA LYS A 93 4.44 3.19 -17.59
C LYS A 93 5.89 3.32 -17.12
N GLU A 94 6.67 4.14 -17.85
CA GLU A 94 8.03 4.49 -17.46
C GLU A 94 8.05 5.21 -16.10
N PRO A 95 8.87 4.76 -15.14
CA PRO A 95 9.00 5.41 -13.84
C PRO A 95 9.87 6.68 -13.93
N PRO A 96 9.80 7.57 -12.90
CA PRO A 96 10.78 8.64 -12.72
C PRO A 96 12.19 8.05 -12.58
N GLU A 97 13.21 8.91 -12.65
CA GLU A 97 14.61 8.49 -12.55
C GLU A 97 14.88 7.70 -11.28
N TYR A 98 14.39 8.22 -10.15
CA TYR A 98 14.53 7.58 -8.84
C TYR A 98 13.18 7.34 -8.18
N LEU A 99 13.10 6.21 -7.48
CA LEU A 99 12.03 5.86 -6.56
C LEU A 99 12.62 5.52 -5.20
N TYR A 100 11.81 5.61 -4.14
CA TYR A 100 12.24 5.40 -2.77
C TYR A 100 11.45 4.29 -2.09
N HIS A 101 12.18 3.41 -1.38
CA HIS A 101 11.58 2.33 -0.60
C HIS A 101 11.96 2.48 0.87
N GLY A 102 10.97 2.76 1.72
CA GLY A 102 11.16 2.84 3.17
C GLY A 102 11.10 1.47 3.83
N THR A 103 12.13 1.12 4.58
CA THR A 103 12.29 -0.17 5.26
C THR A 103 12.90 -0.01 6.65
N THR A 104 13.28 -1.10 7.31
CA THR A 104 14.01 -1.13 8.59
C THR A 104 15.38 -1.74 8.39
N GLN A 105 16.30 -1.50 9.35
CA GLN A 105 17.65 -2.06 9.31
C GLN A 105 17.65 -3.59 9.16
N ASP A 106 16.83 -4.29 9.95
CA ASP A 106 16.73 -5.77 9.89
C ASP A 106 16.27 -6.27 8.52
N ALA A 107 15.32 -5.56 7.89
CA ALA A 107 14.85 -5.89 6.56
C ALA A 107 15.91 -5.54 5.50
N PHE A 108 16.60 -4.43 5.64
CA PHE A 108 17.70 -4.04 4.78
C PHE A 108 18.84 -5.06 4.78
N ASP A 109 19.21 -5.60 5.95
CA ASP A 109 20.20 -6.64 6.05
C ASP A 109 19.78 -7.95 5.36
N LYS A 110 18.49 -8.26 5.37
CA LYS A 110 17.93 -9.37 4.58
C LYS A 110 18.00 -9.09 3.08
N ILE A 111 17.66 -7.88 2.65
CA ILE A 111 17.75 -7.43 1.24
C ILE A 111 19.18 -7.56 0.72
N LYS A 112 20.19 -7.11 1.48
CA LYS A 112 21.60 -7.26 1.10
C LYS A 112 22.00 -8.73 0.90
N ARG A 113 21.54 -9.61 1.79
CA ARG A 113 21.86 -11.06 1.72
C ARG A 113 21.13 -11.77 0.59
N SER A 114 19.88 -11.41 0.31
CA SER A 114 19.09 -12.01 -0.77
C SER A 114 19.41 -11.45 -2.15
N GLY A 115 20.00 -10.24 -2.21
CA GLY A 115 20.29 -9.55 -3.46
C GLY A 115 19.11 -8.81 -4.08
N PHE A 116 17.94 -8.74 -3.40
CA PHE A 116 16.76 -8.04 -3.93
C PHE A 116 15.77 -7.64 -2.85
N ILE A 117 14.94 -6.63 -3.13
CA ILE A 117 13.76 -6.26 -2.35
C ILE A 117 12.61 -7.15 -2.82
N SER A 118 12.10 -7.98 -1.92
CA SER A 118 10.97 -8.87 -2.19
C SER A 118 9.63 -8.20 -1.88
N LYS A 119 8.61 -8.53 -2.66
CA LYS A 119 7.21 -8.16 -2.38
C LYS A 119 6.63 -8.85 -1.13
N MET A 120 7.30 -9.88 -0.62
CA MET A 120 6.84 -10.71 0.50
C MET A 120 5.45 -11.32 0.21
N THR A 121 4.48 -11.11 1.08
CA THR A 121 3.08 -11.57 0.93
C THR A 121 2.22 -10.65 0.07
N ARG A 122 2.75 -9.53 -0.42
CA ARG A 122 2.03 -8.57 -1.27
C ARG A 122 2.14 -8.92 -2.75
N HIS A 123 1.33 -8.26 -3.57
CA HIS A 123 1.38 -8.45 -5.02
C HIS A 123 2.60 -7.79 -5.67
N ALA A 124 3.17 -6.76 -5.05
CA ALA A 124 4.33 -6.05 -5.58
C ALA A 124 5.17 -5.40 -4.47
N VAL A 125 6.41 -5.02 -4.81
CA VAL A 125 7.23 -4.08 -4.05
C VAL A 125 6.67 -2.69 -4.27
N HIS A 126 6.40 -1.96 -3.18
CA HIS A 126 5.84 -0.62 -3.21
C HIS A 126 6.94 0.43 -3.01
N MET A 127 6.96 1.41 -3.87
CA MET A 127 7.92 2.50 -3.89
C MET A 127 7.20 3.86 -4.01
N GLN A 128 7.86 4.92 -3.62
CA GLN A 128 7.33 6.29 -3.68
C GLN A 128 8.27 7.15 -4.51
N GLU A 129 7.71 8.10 -5.24
CA GLU A 129 8.49 9.17 -5.87
C GLU A 129 8.93 10.21 -4.83
N ASP A 130 8.06 10.50 -3.87
CA ASP A 130 8.33 11.38 -2.74
C ASP A 130 9.07 10.62 -1.62
N TYR A 131 10.31 11.03 -1.33
CA TYR A 131 11.15 10.41 -0.32
C TYR A 131 10.60 10.57 1.11
N MET A 132 9.88 11.66 1.41
CA MET A 132 9.23 11.86 2.71
C MET A 132 8.10 10.86 2.94
N LYS A 133 7.30 10.56 1.91
CA LYS A 133 6.26 9.51 1.99
C LYS A 133 6.87 8.13 2.19
N ALA A 134 7.99 7.85 1.55
CA ALA A 134 8.72 6.60 1.75
C ALA A 134 9.32 6.53 3.16
N TRP A 135 9.90 7.63 3.67
CA TRP A 135 10.42 7.74 5.03
C TRP A 135 9.36 7.50 6.09
N GLN A 136 8.16 8.06 5.93
CA GLN A 136 7.03 7.78 6.81
C GLN A 136 6.66 6.28 6.88
N SER A 137 7.00 5.51 5.85
CA SER A 137 6.79 4.06 5.85
C SER A 137 7.88 3.33 6.62
N ALA A 138 9.12 3.81 6.59
CA ALA A 138 10.25 3.29 7.37
C ALA A 138 10.07 3.53 8.88
N THR A 139 9.58 4.73 9.25
CA THR A 139 9.42 5.16 10.65
C THR A 139 8.15 4.63 11.34
N ARG A 140 7.33 3.84 10.65
CA ARG A 140 6.07 3.30 11.21
C ARG A 140 6.26 2.47 12.48
N ARG A 141 7.39 1.77 12.61
CA ARG A 141 7.75 0.96 13.77
C ARG A 141 8.71 1.74 14.64
N ALA A 142 8.21 2.35 15.71
CA ALA A 142 9.02 3.20 16.60
C ALA A 142 10.24 2.50 17.23
N SER A 143 10.22 1.17 17.34
CA SER A 143 11.32 0.37 17.89
C SER A 143 12.37 -0.07 16.86
N ALA A 144 12.16 0.21 15.57
CA ALA A 144 13.06 -0.24 14.51
C ALA A 144 13.84 0.95 13.93
N THR A 145 15.13 0.77 13.65
CA THR A 145 15.94 1.76 12.94
C THR A 145 15.42 1.90 11.51
N PRO A 146 14.94 3.08 11.10
CA PRO A 146 14.44 3.30 9.76
C PRO A 146 15.58 3.37 8.75
N VAL A 147 15.32 2.87 7.55
CA VAL A 147 16.22 2.93 6.40
C VAL A 147 15.43 3.32 5.17
N LEU A 148 15.95 4.22 4.37
CA LEU A 148 15.38 4.61 3.09
C LEU A 148 16.34 4.20 1.96
N LEU A 149 15.83 3.43 1.02
CA LEU A 149 16.57 2.98 -0.16
C LEU A 149 16.19 3.87 -1.35
N LYS A 150 17.18 4.49 -1.99
CA LYS A 150 17.03 5.20 -3.26
C LYS A 150 17.30 4.23 -4.40
N ILE A 151 16.38 4.09 -5.32
CA ILE A 151 16.39 3.09 -6.40
C ILE A 151 16.47 3.80 -7.74
N ASN A 152 17.42 3.42 -8.60
CA ASN A 152 17.50 3.90 -9.97
C ASN A 152 16.46 3.18 -10.85
N ALA A 153 15.21 3.64 -10.73
CA ALA A 153 14.06 3.00 -11.35
C ALA A 153 14.07 3.11 -12.88
N ARG A 154 14.55 4.25 -13.43
CA ARG A 154 14.66 4.43 -14.88
C ARG A 154 15.71 3.52 -15.50
N LYS A 155 16.85 3.30 -14.84
CA LYS A 155 17.84 2.32 -15.29
C LYS A 155 17.23 0.92 -15.33
N MET A 156 16.54 0.55 -14.25
CA MET A 156 15.87 -0.72 -14.11
C MET A 156 14.81 -0.92 -15.23
N PHE A 157 14.01 0.11 -15.53
CA PHE A 157 13.01 0.08 -16.61
C PHE A 157 13.66 -0.11 -17.99
N LYS A 158 14.76 0.61 -18.28
CA LYS A 158 15.53 0.46 -19.55
C LYS A 158 16.11 -0.94 -19.72
N GLU A 159 16.36 -1.65 -18.63
CA GLU A 159 16.85 -3.04 -18.63
C GLU A 159 15.71 -4.07 -18.60
N GLY A 160 14.44 -3.63 -18.81
CA GLY A 160 13.30 -4.50 -19.07
C GLY A 160 12.41 -4.80 -17.86
N TYR A 161 12.66 -4.18 -16.69
CA TYR A 161 11.77 -4.34 -15.55
C TYR A 161 10.50 -3.54 -15.72
N VAL A 162 9.38 -4.13 -15.30
CA VAL A 162 8.05 -3.53 -15.45
C VAL A 162 7.68 -2.74 -14.20
N PHE A 163 7.13 -1.55 -14.41
CA PHE A 163 6.60 -0.68 -13.38
C PHE A 163 5.13 -0.36 -13.61
N GLY A 164 4.33 -0.47 -12.55
CA GLY A 164 2.95 -0.01 -12.51
C GLY A 164 2.79 1.10 -11.49
N CYS A 165 1.94 2.07 -11.79
CA CYS A 165 1.57 3.15 -10.87
C CYS A 165 0.11 3.00 -10.47
N THR A 166 -0.15 2.99 -9.16
CA THR A 166 -1.51 2.89 -8.62
C THR A 166 -2.21 4.25 -8.62
N ASP A 167 -3.53 4.25 -8.45
CA ASP A 167 -4.35 5.48 -8.39
C ASP A 167 -3.89 6.52 -7.36
N ASN A 168 -3.20 6.10 -6.31
CA ASN A 168 -2.65 6.99 -5.27
C ASN A 168 -1.13 7.21 -5.42
N ASN A 169 -0.62 7.10 -6.65
CA ASN A 169 0.78 7.36 -7.01
C ASN A 169 1.81 6.51 -6.24
N VAL A 170 1.47 5.27 -5.94
CA VAL A 170 2.43 4.29 -5.43
C VAL A 170 2.96 3.48 -6.60
N TRP A 171 4.26 3.49 -6.79
CA TRP A 171 4.95 2.72 -7.82
C TRP A 171 5.17 1.29 -7.36
N CYS A 172 4.96 0.36 -8.27
CA CYS A 172 4.99 -1.07 -8.03
C CYS A 172 5.87 -1.79 -9.04
N SER A 173 6.65 -2.75 -8.56
CA SER A 173 7.37 -3.72 -9.40
C SER A 173 7.35 -5.09 -8.72
N ASP A 174 7.52 -6.17 -9.46
CA ASP A 174 7.47 -7.52 -8.91
C ASP A 174 8.60 -7.77 -7.89
N GLN A 175 9.80 -7.32 -8.23
CA GLN A 175 10.97 -7.30 -7.35
C GLN A 175 11.90 -6.15 -7.73
N VAL A 176 12.81 -5.76 -6.84
CA VAL A 176 13.84 -4.76 -7.11
C VAL A 176 15.19 -5.35 -6.74
N PRO A 177 16.05 -5.70 -7.72
CA PRO A 177 17.40 -6.17 -7.44
C PRO A 177 18.23 -5.12 -6.71
N TYR A 178 19.06 -5.55 -5.77
CA TYR A 178 19.84 -4.66 -4.93
C TYR A 178 20.85 -3.80 -5.70
N GLU A 179 21.31 -4.27 -6.85
CA GLU A 179 22.23 -3.53 -7.76
C GLU A 179 21.65 -2.20 -8.27
N TYR A 180 20.31 -2.02 -8.23
CA TYR A 180 19.66 -0.76 -8.58
C TYR A 180 19.48 0.17 -7.39
N VAL A 181 19.84 -0.25 -6.16
CA VAL A 181 19.88 0.63 -5.00
C VAL A 181 21.10 1.54 -5.14
N SER A 182 20.86 2.81 -5.47
CA SER A 182 21.92 3.80 -5.71
C SER A 182 22.39 4.49 -4.43
N ASP A 183 21.54 4.52 -3.39
CA ASP A 183 21.88 5.16 -2.10
C ASP A 183 21.06 4.56 -0.95
N VAL A 184 21.60 4.65 0.26
CA VAL A 184 21.00 4.19 1.51
C VAL A 184 21.03 5.29 2.54
N LEU A 185 19.85 5.78 2.95
CA LEU A 185 19.71 6.91 3.85
C LEU A 185 19.16 6.46 5.21
N TYR A 186 19.75 6.97 6.28
CA TYR A 186 19.39 6.67 7.68
C TYR A 186 18.72 7.85 8.39
N SER A 187 18.66 8.98 7.73
CA SER A 187 17.97 10.20 8.15
C SER A 187 17.50 10.98 6.94
N VAL A 188 16.45 11.76 7.09
CA VAL A 188 15.84 12.59 6.05
C VAL A 188 15.42 13.92 6.65
#